data_ab6c6f3bad05040e8868786217bc1178
#
_entry.id   ab6c6f3bad05040e8868786217bc1178
#
_cell.length_a   1.000
_cell.length_b   1.000
_cell.length_c   1.000
_cell.angle_alpha   90.00
_cell.angle_beta   90.00
_cell.angle_gamma   90.00
#
_symmetry.space_group_name_H-M   'P 1'
#
loop_
_entity.id
_entity.type
_entity.pdbx_description
1 polymer ?
#
loop_
_entity_poly.entity_id
_entity_poly.type
_entity_poly.pdbx_seq_one_letter_code
_entity_poly.pdbx_strand_id
1 'polypeptide(L)'
;MGFPSTNNLPAVNQYDVNRSIISPVFLGQDYMNYMSVLPNIKGTTKIDHFGSLTKITKGFNAGAFSGENAGTFSAVTISPARMEAEIEFYANSLFGKMKGQLMKDNFEFDNIDGTTVKNVLLDLIGGGIKNDFNRQLWLGDTASSSGNYDQYDGFFQVLKDGLAAAQKLTNANITGVGNDDAFGDAADGFNVLDAMYEAATPELLEAGNHVYFVSGIIADRYRAYLEGTGYAAAGHSVLVNGIPQLTFRGIPLIVRRDWDTWLAADGASAIEGASAAAEIHRAVLTTQDALIVGTDFDETSVEQWYSQDNKSYRFRVSYMVGCDLADSKLAVMYTPDALSA
;
A
#
# COMPACT_ATOMS: atom_id res chain seq x y z
N MET A 1 -39.42 -7.55 32.86
CA MET A 1 -38.14 -8.27 32.95
C MET A 1 -37.34 -7.92 31.67
N GLY A 2 -36.35 -7.05 31.78
CA GLY A 2 -35.50 -6.70 30.66
C GLY A 2 -34.45 -7.79 30.48
N PHE A 3 -34.34 -8.31 29.27
CA PHE A 3 -33.27 -9.22 28.92
C PHE A 3 -31.93 -8.46 28.95
N PRO A 4 -30.88 -9.01 29.53
CA PRO A 4 -29.58 -8.39 29.42
C PRO A 4 -29.12 -8.47 27.96
N SER A 5 -29.17 -7.33 27.29
CA SER A 5 -28.55 -7.16 26.00
C SER A 5 -27.03 -7.04 26.18
N THR A 6 -26.31 -7.61 25.27
CA THR A 6 -24.87 -7.47 25.05
C THR A 6 -23.96 -8.32 25.96
N ASN A 7 -23.60 -9.49 25.48
CA ASN A 7 -22.33 -10.10 25.82
C ASN A 7 -21.22 -9.25 25.18
N ASN A 8 -20.88 -8.15 25.85
CA ASN A 8 -19.61 -7.50 25.59
C ASN A 8 -18.53 -8.46 26.08
N LEU A 9 -17.66 -8.89 25.20
CA LEU A 9 -16.43 -9.57 25.59
C LEU A 9 -15.74 -8.72 26.68
N PRO A 10 -15.20 -9.33 27.75
CA PRO A 10 -14.43 -8.57 28.72
C PRO A 10 -13.33 -7.78 28.00
N ALA A 11 -13.06 -6.56 28.42
CA ALA A 11 -12.12 -5.66 27.78
C ALA A 11 -10.73 -6.27 27.51
N VAL A 12 -10.31 -7.24 28.32
CA VAL A 12 -9.06 -7.98 28.17
C VAL A 12 -9.05 -8.85 26.90
N ASN A 13 -10.16 -9.51 26.58
CA ASN A 13 -10.27 -10.32 25.37
C ASN A 13 -10.36 -9.46 24.10
N GLN A 14 -10.92 -8.28 24.19
CA GLN A 14 -11.03 -7.35 23.10
C GLN A 14 -9.65 -6.80 22.69
N TYR A 15 -8.81 -6.47 23.65
CA TYR A 15 -7.44 -6.01 23.41
C TYR A 15 -6.58 -7.11 22.76
N ASP A 16 -6.66 -8.34 23.26
CA ASP A 16 -5.89 -9.47 22.72
C ASP A 16 -6.34 -9.83 21.29
N VAL A 17 -7.63 -9.80 21.02
CA VAL A 17 -8.19 -10.03 19.68
C VAL A 17 -7.78 -8.90 18.73
N ASN A 18 -7.87 -7.65 19.14
CA ASN A 18 -7.43 -6.50 18.37
C ASN A 18 -5.96 -6.65 17.96
N ARG A 19 -5.08 -6.94 18.92
CA ARG A 19 -3.66 -7.10 18.68
C ARG A 19 -3.34 -8.30 17.79
N SER A 20 -4.05 -9.41 17.95
CA SER A 20 -3.79 -10.64 17.17
C SER A 20 -4.22 -10.54 15.70
N ILE A 21 -5.27 -9.76 15.40
CA ILE A 21 -5.79 -9.61 14.03
C ILE A 21 -5.10 -8.45 13.31
N ILE A 22 -4.98 -7.32 13.96
CA ILE A 22 -4.66 -6.06 13.30
C ILE A 22 -3.17 -5.87 13.11
N SER A 23 -2.37 -6.18 14.12
CA SER A 23 -0.91 -6.04 13.99
C SER A 23 -0.34 -6.87 12.82
N PRO A 24 -0.70 -8.15 12.59
CA PRO A 24 -0.26 -8.90 11.42
C PRO A 24 -0.85 -8.38 10.10
N VAL A 25 -2.06 -7.83 10.11
CA VAL A 25 -2.69 -7.28 8.90
C VAL A 25 -1.92 -6.08 8.38
N PHE A 26 -1.55 -5.15 9.26
CA PHE A 26 -0.88 -3.90 8.87
C PHE A 26 0.64 -4.04 8.77
N LEU A 27 1.29 -4.75 9.69
CA LEU A 27 2.75 -4.83 9.77
C LEU A 27 3.34 -6.11 9.17
N GLY A 28 2.53 -7.12 8.89
CA GLY A 28 2.96 -8.42 8.39
C GLY A 28 3.20 -8.50 6.89
N GLN A 29 3.30 -7.36 6.19
CA GLN A 29 3.57 -7.32 4.76
C GLN A 29 5.05 -7.07 4.51
N ASP A 30 5.68 -7.91 3.70
CA ASP A 30 7.12 -7.79 3.40
C ASP A 30 7.50 -6.42 2.81
N TYR A 31 6.59 -5.80 2.03
CA TYR A 31 6.84 -4.50 1.42
C TYR A 31 6.69 -3.32 2.39
N MET A 32 6.00 -3.49 3.53
CA MET A 32 5.90 -2.45 4.56
C MET A 32 7.26 -2.13 5.21
N ASN A 33 8.21 -3.03 5.11
CA ASN A 33 9.60 -2.78 5.55
C ASN A 33 10.29 -1.68 4.71
N TYR A 34 9.72 -1.35 3.55
CA TYR A 34 10.21 -0.30 2.64
C TYR A 34 9.34 0.95 2.66
N MET A 35 8.54 1.14 3.71
CA MET A 35 7.69 2.30 3.93
C MET A 35 7.85 2.79 5.37
N SER A 36 7.65 4.08 5.57
CA SER A 36 7.65 4.67 6.92
C SER A 36 6.24 4.59 7.51
N VAL A 37 6.08 3.85 8.61
CA VAL A 37 4.80 3.74 9.30
C VAL A 37 4.79 4.66 10.51
N LEU A 38 3.85 5.59 10.55
CA LEU A 38 3.64 6.50 11.66
C LEU A 38 2.43 6.04 12.49
N PRO A 39 2.65 5.50 13.69
CA PRO A 39 1.57 5.10 14.59
C PRO A 39 0.93 6.31 15.28
N ASN A 40 -0.28 6.12 15.79
CA ASN A 40 -1.02 7.07 16.66
C ASN A 40 -1.37 8.40 15.99
N ILE A 41 -1.70 8.39 14.71
CA ILE A 41 -2.21 9.55 14.00
C ILE A 41 -3.74 9.59 14.15
N LYS A 42 -4.24 10.39 15.11
CA LYS A 42 -5.67 10.49 15.46
C LYS A 42 -6.46 11.50 14.60
N GLY A 43 -5.81 12.20 13.72
CA GLY A 43 -6.42 13.21 12.87
C GLY A 43 -5.40 13.82 11.92
N THR A 44 -5.81 14.80 11.15
CA THR A 44 -4.94 15.49 10.20
C THR A 44 -3.67 15.98 10.88
N THR A 45 -2.55 15.39 10.53
CA THR A 45 -1.23 15.67 11.11
C THR A 45 -0.31 16.26 10.06
N LYS A 46 0.36 17.35 10.41
CA LYS A 46 1.37 17.98 9.56
C LYS A 46 2.74 17.45 9.93
N ILE A 47 3.50 17.03 8.93
CA ILE A 47 4.90 16.65 9.04
C ILE A 47 5.70 17.72 8.33
N ASP A 48 6.48 18.47 9.12
CA ASP A 48 7.31 19.54 8.57
C ASP A 48 8.58 18.94 7.95
N HIS A 49 8.85 19.31 6.72
CA HIS A 49 10.05 18.94 6.00
C HIS A 49 10.96 20.15 5.83
N PHE A 50 12.20 20.01 6.25
CA PHE A 50 13.21 21.04 6.11
C PHE A 50 14.07 20.75 4.88
N GLY A 51 13.92 21.57 3.84
CA GLY A 51 14.75 21.47 2.64
C GLY A 51 16.21 21.82 2.93
N SER A 52 17.11 21.33 2.08
CA SER A 52 18.54 21.64 2.18
C SER A 52 18.81 23.12 1.95
N LEU A 53 19.69 23.68 2.76
CA LEU A 53 20.18 25.05 2.57
C LEU A 53 21.18 25.09 1.43
N THR A 54 20.93 25.90 0.42
CA THR A 54 21.83 26.06 -0.73
C THR A 54 22.38 27.49 -0.79
N LYS A 55 23.66 27.63 -1.22
CA LYS A 55 24.33 28.93 -1.46
C LYS A 55 24.42 29.83 -0.22
N ILE A 56 24.57 29.25 0.96
CA ILE A 56 24.70 30.00 2.21
C ILE A 56 26.08 30.63 2.43
N THR A 57 27.10 30.10 1.75
CA THR A 57 28.47 30.57 1.91
C THR A 57 28.73 31.77 1.02
N LYS A 58 29.21 32.84 1.60
CA LYS A 58 29.57 34.08 0.92
C LYS A 58 31.06 34.42 1.14
N GLY A 59 31.61 35.24 0.28
CA GLY A 59 32.95 35.81 0.51
C GLY A 59 32.94 36.65 1.79
N PHE A 60 34.05 36.65 2.52
CA PHE A 60 34.21 37.43 3.72
C PHE A 60 33.97 38.93 3.44
N ASN A 61 33.04 39.52 4.17
CA ASN A 61 32.73 40.93 4.14
C ASN A 61 32.80 41.50 5.57
N ALA A 62 33.67 42.48 5.77
CA ALA A 62 33.83 43.12 7.07
C ALA A 62 32.67 44.10 7.41
N GLY A 63 31.66 44.21 6.54
CA GLY A 63 30.49 45.06 6.70
C GLY A 63 29.33 44.46 7.54
N ALA A 64 28.19 45.06 7.46
CA ALA A 64 26.98 44.65 8.17
C ALA A 64 26.53 43.23 7.75
N PHE A 65 25.81 42.54 8.62
CA PHE A 65 25.20 41.24 8.34
C PHE A 65 24.31 41.32 7.09
N SER A 66 24.58 40.49 6.09
CA SER A 66 23.86 40.39 4.84
C SER A 66 23.34 38.97 4.60
N GLY A 67 22.62 38.43 5.58
CA GLY A 67 21.99 37.12 5.50
C GLY A 67 20.80 37.14 4.53
N GLU A 68 20.61 36.06 3.79
CA GLU A 68 19.40 35.82 2.98
C GLU A 68 18.59 34.70 3.65
N ASN A 69 17.27 34.70 3.42
CA ASN A 69 16.43 33.58 3.85
C ASN A 69 16.69 32.39 2.90
N ALA A 70 17.57 31.52 3.30
CA ALA A 70 18.01 30.38 2.48
C ALA A 70 17.22 29.08 2.74
N GLY A 71 16.31 29.07 3.73
CA GLY A 71 15.55 27.89 4.11
C GLY A 71 14.19 27.80 3.38
N THR A 72 13.95 26.69 2.73
CA THR A 72 12.61 26.30 2.26
C THR A 72 12.01 25.35 3.27
N PHE A 73 10.85 25.68 3.80
CA PHE A 73 10.08 24.85 4.70
C PHE A 73 8.85 24.36 3.94
N SER A 74 8.65 23.08 3.86
CA SER A 74 7.45 22.45 3.33
C SER A 74 6.81 21.58 4.40
N ALA A 75 5.52 21.38 4.32
CA ALA A 75 4.80 20.49 5.21
C ALA A 75 3.93 19.54 4.41
N VAL A 76 4.00 18.28 4.73
CA VAL A 76 3.12 17.23 4.21
C VAL A 76 2.01 17.02 5.22
N THR A 77 0.77 16.91 4.74
CA THR A 77 -0.40 16.79 5.60
C THR A 77 -1.06 15.43 5.42
N ILE A 78 -0.87 14.52 6.37
CA ILE A 78 -1.54 13.22 6.37
C ILE A 78 -2.91 13.38 7.00
N SER A 79 -3.95 13.00 6.26
CA SER A 79 -5.34 12.99 6.71
C SER A 79 -5.85 11.56 6.76
N PRO A 80 -5.80 10.88 7.93
CA PRO A 80 -6.28 9.52 8.03
C PRO A 80 -7.81 9.45 7.90
N ALA A 81 -8.29 8.48 7.14
CA ALA A 81 -9.70 8.14 7.04
C ALA A 81 -10.07 6.99 7.98
N ARG A 82 -11.28 7.05 8.52
CA ARG A 82 -11.81 5.96 9.34
C ARG A 82 -12.42 4.91 8.43
N MET A 83 -11.95 3.68 8.57
CA MET A 83 -12.39 2.52 7.82
C MET A 83 -13.21 1.60 8.71
N GLU A 84 -14.20 0.95 8.14
CA GLU A 84 -15.05 0.00 8.82
C GLU A 84 -15.32 -1.22 7.94
N ALA A 85 -15.09 -2.41 8.47
CA ALA A 85 -15.45 -3.67 7.84
C ALA A 85 -16.57 -4.33 8.64
N GLU A 86 -17.75 -4.48 8.04
CA GLU A 86 -18.90 -5.16 8.62
C GLU A 86 -19.12 -6.49 7.90
N ILE A 87 -19.15 -7.58 8.65
CA ILE A 87 -19.31 -8.93 8.11
C ILE A 87 -20.37 -9.68 8.89
N GLU A 88 -21.26 -10.36 8.16
CA GLU A 88 -22.34 -11.15 8.71
C GLU A 88 -22.26 -12.61 8.23
N PHE A 89 -22.27 -13.55 9.18
CA PHE A 89 -22.30 -14.97 8.89
C PHE A 89 -23.60 -15.59 9.45
N TYR A 90 -24.43 -16.12 8.57
CA TYR A 90 -25.65 -16.80 8.98
C TYR A 90 -25.33 -18.11 9.72
N ALA A 91 -25.84 -18.26 10.94
CA ALA A 91 -25.60 -19.42 11.79
C ALA A 91 -25.98 -20.75 11.11
N ASN A 92 -27.07 -20.77 10.36
CA ASN A 92 -27.50 -21.97 9.61
C ASN A 92 -26.49 -22.40 8.54
N SER A 93 -25.84 -21.45 7.85
CA SER A 93 -24.84 -21.75 6.83
C SER A 93 -23.56 -22.31 7.44
N LEU A 94 -23.13 -21.75 8.58
CA LEU A 94 -21.99 -22.23 9.34
C LEU A 94 -22.25 -23.63 9.90
N PHE A 95 -23.42 -23.82 10.54
CA PHE A 95 -23.81 -25.09 11.10
C PHE A 95 -23.89 -26.20 10.04
N GLY A 96 -24.45 -25.91 8.87
CA GLY A 96 -24.54 -26.85 7.77
C GLY A 96 -23.19 -27.33 7.23
N LYS A 97 -22.19 -26.44 7.18
CA LYS A 97 -20.87 -26.72 6.62
C LYS A 97 -19.86 -27.24 7.65
N MET A 98 -19.98 -26.80 8.91
CA MET A 98 -18.97 -27.08 9.96
C MET A 98 -19.55 -27.93 11.11
N LYS A 99 -20.68 -28.59 10.89
CA LYS A 99 -21.40 -29.38 11.91
C LYS A 99 -20.51 -30.34 12.70
N GLY A 100 -19.63 -31.07 12.03
CA GLY A 100 -18.76 -32.05 12.69
C GLY A 100 -17.77 -31.40 13.66
N GLN A 101 -17.28 -30.21 13.39
CA GLN A 101 -16.36 -29.48 14.26
C GLN A 101 -17.09 -28.80 15.40
N LEU A 102 -18.21 -28.15 15.12
CA LEU A 102 -19.04 -27.50 16.12
C LEU A 102 -19.55 -28.49 17.18
N MET A 103 -19.91 -29.71 16.79
CA MET A 103 -20.32 -30.76 17.73
C MET A 103 -19.17 -31.23 18.64
N LYS A 104 -17.91 -31.16 18.19
CA LYS A 104 -16.75 -31.48 19.03
C LYS A 104 -16.45 -30.40 20.04
N ASP A 105 -16.68 -29.14 19.68
CA ASP A 105 -16.33 -27.97 20.48
C ASP A 105 -17.44 -27.60 21.50
N ASN A 106 -18.42 -28.48 21.71
CA ASN A 106 -19.55 -28.27 22.64
C ASN A 106 -20.32 -26.96 22.38
N PHE A 107 -20.64 -26.73 21.12
CA PHE A 107 -21.20 -25.50 20.57
C PHE A 107 -22.59 -25.15 21.11
N GLU A 108 -22.76 -23.94 21.60
CA GLU A 108 -24.04 -23.29 21.86
C GLU A 108 -24.41 -22.38 20.69
N PHE A 109 -25.67 -22.45 20.23
CA PHE A 109 -26.09 -21.81 18.96
C PHE A 109 -25.99 -20.28 18.96
N ASP A 110 -25.95 -19.65 20.10
CA ASP A 110 -25.85 -18.22 20.33
C ASP A 110 -24.43 -17.77 20.75
N ASN A 111 -23.53 -18.71 20.99
CA ASN A 111 -22.17 -18.41 21.44
C ASN A 111 -21.13 -19.30 20.77
N ILE A 112 -20.27 -18.70 19.95
CA ILE A 112 -19.13 -19.37 19.30
C ILE A 112 -17.81 -19.13 20.03
N ASP A 113 -17.82 -18.46 21.17
CA ASP A 113 -16.60 -18.18 21.92
C ASP A 113 -15.92 -19.46 22.39
N GLY A 114 -14.60 -19.48 22.25
CA GLY A 114 -13.78 -20.65 22.60
C GLY A 114 -13.81 -21.80 21.57
N THR A 115 -14.54 -21.65 20.46
CA THR A 115 -14.59 -22.66 19.41
C THR A 115 -13.50 -22.46 18.35
N THR A 116 -13.05 -23.58 17.74
CA THR A 116 -12.12 -23.53 16.59
C THR A 116 -12.73 -22.78 15.41
N VAL A 117 -14.04 -22.77 15.27
CA VAL A 117 -14.78 -22.07 14.21
C VAL A 117 -14.59 -20.57 14.32
N LYS A 118 -14.63 -20.00 15.53
CA LYS A 118 -14.36 -18.57 15.74
C LYS A 118 -12.99 -18.17 15.23
N ASN A 119 -11.97 -18.94 15.56
CA ASN A 119 -10.60 -18.65 15.12
C ASN A 119 -10.48 -18.66 13.58
N VAL A 120 -11.10 -19.65 12.92
CA VAL A 120 -11.13 -19.72 11.44
C VAL A 120 -11.85 -18.50 10.85
N LEU A 121 -12.97 -18.08 11.45
CA LEU A 121 -13.68 -16.88 10.97
C LEU A 121 -12.84 -15.60 11.16
N LEU A 122 -12.16 -15.47 12.29
CA LEU A 122 -11.29 -14.32 12.54
C LEU A 122 -10.09 -14.29 11.58
N ASP A 123 -9.48 -15.43 11.28
CA ASP A 123 -8.41 -15.53 10.29
C ASP A 123 -8.89 -15.15 8.88
N LEU A 124 -10.11 -15.58 8.54
CA LEU A 124 -10.71 -15.25 7.24
C LEU A 124 -11.03 -13.76 7.11
N ILE A 125 -11.55 -13.16 8.18
CA ILE A 125 -11.80 -11.72 8.27
C ILE A 125 -10.48 -10.94 8.18
N GLY A 126 -9.47 -11.36 8.94
CA GLY A 126 -8.15 -10.73 8.90
C GLY A 126 -7.51 -10.80 7.51
N GLY A 127 -7.65 -11.93 6.81
CA GLY A 127 -7.20 -12.08 5.42
C GLY A 127 -7.93 -11.15 4.45
N GLY A 128 -9.25 -11.00 4.60
CA GLY A 128 -10.05 -10.07 3.81
C GLY A 128 -9.63 -8.61 4.02
N ILE A 129 -9.56 -8.17 5.27
CA ILE A 129 -9.14 -6.80 5.63
C ILE A 129 -7.72 -6.52 5.12
N LYS A 130 -6.82 -7.50 5.22
CA LYS A 130 -5.46 -7.39 4.68
C LYS A 130 -5.45 -7.11 3.18
N ASN A 131 -6.25 -7.83 2.41
CA ASN A 131 -6.34 -7.64 0.96
C ASN A 131 -6.93 -6.27 0.61
N ASP A 132 -8.01 -5.87 1.28
CA ASP A 132 -8.66 -4.58 1.05
C ASP A 132 -7.75 -3.41 1.44
N PHE A 133 -7.06 -3.52 2.58
CA PHE A 133 -6.06 -2.54 3.00
C PHE A 133 -4.96 -2.37 1.95
N ASN A 134 -4.37 -3.48 1.48
CA ASN A 134 -3.33 -3.45 0.45
C ASN A 134 -3.80 -2.77 -0.83
N ARG A 135 -5.03 -3.08 -1.23
CA ARG A 135 -5.61 -2.53 -2.43
C ARG A 135 -5.85 -1.04 -2.30
N GLN A 136 -6.47 -0.60 -1.23
CA GLN A 136 -6.74 0.82 -0.96
C GLN A 136 -5.45 1.63 -0.79
N LEU A 137 -4.44 1.07 -0.12
CA LEU A 137 -3.16 1.74 0.09
C LEU A 137 -2.48 2.16 -1.23
N TRP A 138 -2.64 1.36 -2.28
CA TRP A 138 -2.07 1.65 -3.59
C TRP A 138 -3.06 2.31 -4.55
N LEU A 139 -4.31 1.87 -4.55
CA LEU A 139 -5.31 2.19 -5.56
C LEU A 139 -6.47 3.06 -5.04
N GLY A 140 -6.42 3.53 -3.81
CA GLY A 140 -7.44 4.44 -3.27
C GLY A 140 -7.49 5.73 -4.08
N ASP A 141 -8.71 6.23 -4.33
CA ASP A 141 -8.96 7.47 -5.05
C ASP A 141 -10.28 8.09 -4.59
N THR A 142 -10.19 9.24 -3.93
CA THR A 142 -11.37 9.96 -3.39
C THR A 142 -12.26 10.55 -4.49
N ALA A 143 -11.74 10.71 -5.71
CA ALA A 143 -12.51 11.16 -6.86
C ALA A 143 -13.25 10.01 -7.57
N SER A 144 -12.96 8.75 -7.23
CA SER A 144 -13.60 7.58 -7.82
C SER A 144 -15.08 7.49 -7.43
N SER A 145 -15.92 7.17 -8.40
CA SER A 145 -17.37 6.95 -8.18
C SER A 145 -17.73 5.51 -7.79
N SER A 146 -16.74 4.62 -7.64
CA SER A 146 -16.99 3.19 -7.42
C SER A 146 -17.49 2.83 -6.02
N GLY A 147 -17.37 3.74 -5.05
CA GLY A 147 -17.87 3.58 -3.68
C GLY A 147 -17.11 2.57 -2.80
N ASN A 148 -16.12 1.87 -3.34
CA ASN A 148 -15.38 0.84 -2.60
C ASN A 148 -13.95 1.25 -2.23
N TYR A 149 -13.37 2.28 -2.87
CA TYR A 149 -11.99 2.69 -2.68
C TYR A 149 -11.85 4.22 -2.66
N ASP A 150 -12.90 4.92 -2.28
CA ASP A 150 -13.04 6.37 -2.29
C ASP A 150 -12.80 7.03 -0.91
N GLN A 151 -12.32 6.28 0.08
CA GLN A 151 -12.21 6.78 1.44
C GLN A 151 -10.97 7.64 1.66
N TYR A 152 -9.88 7.34 0.98
CA TYR A 152 -8.65 8.14 0.98
C TYR A 152 -7.83 7.87 -0.29
N ASP A 153 -6.96 8.80 -0.63
CA ASP A 153 -6.07 8.69 -1.79
C ASP A 153 -4.93 7.74 -1.50
N GLY A 154 -4.80 6.70 -2.34
CA GLY A 154 -3.71 5.76 -2.28
C GLY A 154 -2.42 6.30 -2.88
N PHE A 155 -1.33 5.55 -2.75
CA PHE A 155 -0.02 6.02 -3.21
C PHE A 155 0.04 6.40 -4.69
N PHE A 156 -0.68 5.71 -5.58
CA PHE A 156 -0.66 6.08 -6.99
C PHE A 156 -1.30 7.45 -7.22
N GLN A 157 -2.38 7.77 -6.52
CA GLN A 157 -3.01 9.08 -6.61
C GLN A 157 -2.13 10.16 -5.99
N VAL A 158 -1.57 9.89 -4.80
CA VAL A 158 -0.64 10.82 -4.13
C VAL A 158 0.61 11.09 -4.97
N LEU A 159 1.19 10.06 -5.61
CA LEU A 159 2.33 10.21 -6.52
C LEU A 159 1.95 10.99 -7.78
N LYS A 160 0.75 10.71 -8.35
CA LYS A 160 0.24 11.44 -9.50
C LYS A 160 0.16 12.96 -9.20
N ASP A 161 -0.35 13.32 -8.04
CA ASP A 161 -0.55 14.74 -7.68
C ASP A 161 0.74 15.41 -7.18
N GLY A 162 1.55 14.68 -6.41
CA GLY A 162 2.72 15.19 -5.73
C GLY A 162 4.00 15.27 -6.58
N LEU A 163 4.18 14.41 -7.58
CA LEU A 163 5.42 14.35 -8.36
C LEU A 163 5.50 15.45 -9.42
N ALA A 164 6.71 15.90 -9.73
CA ALA A 164 6.97 16.76 -10.89
C ALA A 164 6.79 15.98 -12.21
N ALA A 165 6.47 16.69 -13.30
CA ALA A 165 6.24 16.07 -14.62
C ALA A 165 7.42 15.20 -15.11
N ALA A 166 8.66 15.59 -14.78
CA ALA A 166 9.85 14.84 -15.16
C ALA A 166 10.00 13.49 -14.42
N GLN A 167 9.31 13.31 -13.31
CA GLN A 167 9.31 12.09 -12.48
C GLN A 167 8.08 11.19 -12.75
N LYS A 168 7.16 11.64 -13.61
CA LYS A 168 6.00 10.88 -14.08
C LYS A 168 6.29 10.38 -15.50
N LEU A 169 6.67 9.13 -15.61
CA LEU A 169 7.03 8.51 -16.88
C LEU A 169 5.84 7.78 -17.48
N THR A 170 5.71 7.91 -18.79
CA THR A 170 4.71 7.21 -19.61
C THR A 170 5.40 6.54 -20.81
N ASN A 171 4.71 5.64 -21.50
CA ASN A 171 5.24 5.03 -22.72
C ASN A 171 5.71 6.07 -23.75
N ALA A 172 5.01 7.18 -23.85
CA ALA A 172 5.37 8.28 -24.75
C ALA A 172 6.73 8.92 -24.42
N ASN A 173 7.16 8.82 -23.16
CA ASN A 173 8.40 9.42 -22.68
C ASN A 173 9.59 8.45 -22.68
N ILE A 174 9.36 7.15 -22.97
CA ILE A 174 10.39 6.11 -22.90
C ILE A 174 10.73 5.63 -24.29
N THR A 175 11.99 5.76 -24.66
CA THR A 175 12.47 5.25 -25.95
C THR A 175 12.50 3.73 -25.95
N GLY A 176 11.87 3.11 -26.93
CA GLY A 176 11.89 1.66 -27.13
C GLY A 176 10.77 0.90 -26.42
N VAL A 177 9.84 1.59 -25.75
CA VAL A 177 8.57 1.01 -25.28
C VAL A 177 7.50 1.42 -26.30
N GLY A 178 6.72 0.45 -26.79
CA GLY A 178 5.61 0.71 -27.71
C GLY A 178 4.48 1.48 -27.04
N ASN A 179 3.74 2.27 -27.82
CA ASN A 179 2.55 2.96 -27.32
C ASN A 179 1.37 2.00 -27.06
N ASP A 180 1.50 0.75 -27.51
CA ASP A 180 0.56 -0.30 -27.18
C ASP A 180 1.01 -0.97 -25.88
N ASP A 181 0.21 -0.91 -24.91
CA ASP A 181 0.42 -1.31 -23.52
C ASP A 181 0.72 -2.79 -23.29
N ALA A 182 0.97 -3.53 -24.35
CA ALA A 182 1.08 -4.98 -24.32
C ALA A 182 2.40 -5.50 -23.74
N PHE A 183 3.42 -4.65 -23.49
CA PHE A 183 4.75 -5.12 -23.08
C PHE A 183 5.19 -6.34 -23.89
N GLY A 184 5.13 -6.21 -25.22
CA GLY A 184 5.37 -7.29 -26.17
C GLY A 184 6.80 -7.79 -26.15
N ASP A 185 7.74 -6.88 -26.02
CA ASP A 185 9.16 -7.15 -26.08
C ASP A 185 9.81 -7.35 -24.70
N ALA A 186 10.78 -8.25 -24.65
CA ALA A 186 11.55 -8.46 -23.42
C ALA A 186 12.31 -7.20 -22.98
N ALA A 187 12.74 -6.37 -23.92
CA ALA A 187 13.45 -5.13 -23.64
C ALA A 187 12.60 -4.07 -22.96
N ASP A 188 11.28 -4.11 -23.05
CA ASP A 188 10.39 -3.11 -22.47
C ASP A 188 10.57 -2.99 -20.95
N GLY A 189 10.70 -4.12 -20.27
CA GLY A 189 10.96 -4.13 -18.83
C GLY A 189 12.28 -3.47 -18.45
N PHE A 190 13.34 -3.68 -19.24
CA PHE A 190 14.62 -3.01 -19.05
C PHE A 190 14.54 -1.51 -19.33
N ASN A 191 13.90 -1.13 -20.44
CA ASN A 191 13.79 0.26 -20.87
C ASN A 191 13.01 1.11 -19.85
N VAL A 192 11.93 0.56 -19.25
CA VAL A 192 11.19 1.23 -18.20
C VAL A 192 12.05 1.47 -16.96
N LEU A 193 12.74 0.44 -16.47
CA LEU A 193 13.59 0.57 -15.29
C LEU A 193 14.76 1.54 -15.50
N ASP A 194 15.32 1.54 -16.72
CA ASP A 194 16.40 2.43 -17.09
C ASP A 194 15.94 3.89 -17.17
N ALA A 195 14.81 4.14 -17.82
CA ALA A 195 14.21 5.47 -17.87
C ALA A 195 13.84 6.01 -16.48
N MET A 196 13.33 5.16 -15.58
CA MET A 196 13.05 5.55 -14.20
C MET A 196 14.33 5.91 -13.45
N TYR A 197 15.42 5.19 -13.68
CA TYR A 197 16.72 5.49 -13.09
C TYR A 197 17.26 6.83 -13.59
N GLU A 198 17.14 7.11 -14.90
CA GLU A 198 17.56 8.38 -15.50
C GLU A 198 16.72 9.58 -15.04
N ALA A 199 15.42 9.37 -14.78
CA ALA A 199 14.53 10.40 -14.25
C ALA A 199 14.68 10.62 -12.74
N ALA A 200 15.42 9.76 -12.05
CA ALA A 200 15.64 9.86 -10.61
C ALA A 200 16.48 11.10 -10.27
N THR A 201 16.05 11.79 -9.22
CA THR A 201 16.81 12.94 -8.70
C THR A 201 18.11 12.49 -8.04
N PRO A 202 19.14 13.33 -7.98
CA PRO A 202 20.35 13.01 -7.24
C PRO A 202 20.08 12.67 -5.76
N GLU A 203 19.14 13.38 -5.13
CA GLU A 203 18.73 13.15 -3.76
C GLU A 203 18.17 11.72 -3.55
N LEU A 204 17.37 11.24 -4.51
CA LEU A 204 16.84 9.88 -4.50
C LEU A 204 17.96 8.85 -4.58
N LEU A 205 18.92 9.03 -5.52
CA LEU A 205 20.00 8.07 -5.73
C LEU A 205 21.05 8.08 -4.61
N GLU A 206 21.20 9.20 -3.89
CA GLU A 206 22.12 9.34 -2.77
C GLU A 206 21.54 8.81 -1.45
N ALA A 207 20.23 8.66 -1.35
CA ALA A 207 19.55 8.22 -0.12
C ALA A 207 19.92 6.79 0.34
N GLY A 208 20.39 5.92 -0.55
CA GLY A 208 20.96 4.61 -0.23
C GLY A 208 19.95 3.49 0.08
N ASN A 209 18.73 3.81 0.47
CA ASN A 209 17.66 2.85 0.82
C ASN A 209 16.53 2.83 -0.23
N HIS A 210 16.92 2.89 -1.49
CA HIS A 210 15.96 2.91 -2.60
C HIS A 210 15.51 1.52 -2.99
N VAL A 211 14.29 1.43 -3.52
CA VAL A 211 13.62 0.21 -3.93
C VAL A 211 12.74 0.47 -5.15
N TYR A 212 12.67 -0.51 -6.03
CA TYR A 212 11.67 -0.55 -7.10
C TYR A 212 10.48 -1.40 -6.65
N PHE A 213 9.29 -0.82 -6.66
CA PHE A 213 8.04 -1.56 -6.69
C PHE A 213 7.62 -1.70 -8.15
N VAL A 214 7.42 -2.91 -8.62
CA VAL A 214 7.11 -3.16 -10.03
C VAL A 214 5.96 -4.15 -10.18
N SER A 215 5.14 -3.97 -11.21
CA SER A 215 4.12 -4.95 -11.58
C SER A 215 4.76 -6.26 -12.07
N GLY A 216 3.98 -7.34 -12.03
CA GLY A 216 4.46 -8.67 -12.37
C GLY A 216 5.01 -8.76 -13.80
N ILE A 217 4.35 -8.13 -14.75
CA ILE A 217 4.74 -8.18 -16.17
C ILE A 217 6.07 -7.44 -16.40
N ILE A 218 6.28 -6.27 -15.83
CA ILE A 218 7.54 -5.53 -15.96
C ILE A 218 8.72 -6.38 -15.45
N ALA A 219 8.54 -7.01 -14.29
CA ALA A 219 9.56 -7.88 -13.71
C ALA A 219 9.83 -9.13 -14.59
N ASP A 220 8.79 -9.75 -15.14
CA ASP A 220 8.92 -10.94 -15.99
C ASP A 220 9.57 -10.58 -17.33
N ARG A 221 9.27 -9.42 -17.93
CA ARG A 221 9.97 -8.92 -19.13
C ARG A 221 11.41 -8.60 -18.88
N TYR A 222 11.72 -7.92 -17.77
CA TYR A 222 13.10 -7.66 -17.38
C TYR A 222 13.89 -8.96 -17.18
N ARG A 223 13.30 -9.99 -16.56
CA ARG A 223 13.93 -11.31 -16.41
C ARG A 223 14.17 -11.96 -17.77
N ALA A 224 13.19 -11.94 -18.66
CA ALA A 224 13.34 -12.49 -20.03
C ALA A 224 14.44 -11.77 -20.82
N TYR A 225 14.59 -10.46 -20.65
CA TYR A 225 15.68 -9.70 -21.26
C TYR A 225 17.05 -10.15 -20.74
N LEU A 226 17.20 -10.33 -19.44
CA LEU A 226 18.44 -10.80 -18.83
C LEU A 226 18.80 -12.22 -19.31
N GLU A 227 17.84 -13.12 -19.41
CA GLU A 227 18.01 -14.47 -19.94
C GLU A 227 18.43 -14.46 -21.41
N GLY A 228 17.79 -13.63 -22.22
CA GLY A 228 18.08 -13.49 -23.66
C GLY A 228 19.45 -12.89 -23.95
N THR A 229 19.95 -12.00 -23.08
CA THR A 229 21.26 -11.34 -23.23
C THR A 229 22.40 -12.10 -22.54
N GLY A 230 22.10 -13.19 -21.83
CA GLY A 230 23.10 -13.95 -21.07
C GLY A 230 23.56 -13.30 -19.74
N TYR A 231 22.90 -12.23 -19.31
CA TYR A 231 23.19 -11.52 -18.05
C TYR A 231 22.31 -11.97 -16.88
N ALA A 232 21.71 -13.15 -16.95
CA ALA A 232 20.82 -13.66 -15.88
C ALA A 232 21.45 -13.62 -14.49
N ALA A 233 22.74 -13.91 -14.38
CA ALA A 233 23.47 -13.87 -13.11
C ALA A 233 23.61 -12.45 -12.52
N ALA A 234 23.66 -11.41 -13.35
CA ALA A 234 23.82 -10.03 -12.91
C ALA A 234 22.51 -9.47 -12.26
N GLY A 235 21.35 -9.95 -12.69
CA GLY A 235 20.06 -9.55 -12.12
C GLY A 235 19.73 -10.19 -10.77
N HIS A 236 20.51 -11.17 -10.31
CA HIS A 236 20.26 -11.91 -9.05
C HIS A 236 21.39 -11.69 -8.03
N SER A 237 21.84 -10.47 -7.87
CA SER A 237 23.00 -10.16 -7.02
C SER A 237 22.70 -10.15 -5.52
N VAL A 238 21.44 -10.08 -5.12
CA VAL A 238 21.03 -10.00 -3.72
C VAL A 238 20.25 -11.25 -3.31
N LEU A 239 20.67 -11.87 -2.21
CA LEU A 239 19.96 -12.98 -1.58
C LEU A 239 19.21 -12.44 -0.35
N VAL A 240 17.88 -12.44 -0.40
CA VAL A 240 17.03 -12.14 0.76
C VAL A 240 16.53 -13.46 1.31
N ASN A 241 16.90 -13.79 2.55
CA ASN A 241 16.57 -15.08 3.20
C ASN A 241 16.96 -16.31 2.39
N GLY A 242 18.05 -16.23 1.62
CA GLY A 242 18.52 -17.34 0.77
C GLY A 242 17.78 -17.46 -0.57
N ILE A 243 16.84 -16.59 -0.87
CA ILE A 243 16.11 -16.54 -2.15
C ILE A 243 16.72 -15.44 -3.02
N PRO A 244 17.08 -15.74 -4.29
CA PRO A 244 17.62 -14.74 -5.19
C PRO A 244 16.54 -13.68 -5.50
N GLN A 245 16.82 -12.44 -5.15
CA GLN A 245 15.97 -11.30 -5.46
C GLN A 245 16.42 -10.63 -6.75
N LEU A 246 15.47 -10.27 -7.59
CA LEU A 246 15.75 -9.51 -8.81
C LEU A 246 16.21 -8.11 -8.44
N THR A 247 17.28 -7.63 -9.10
CA THR A 247 17.84 -6.30 -8.87
C THR A 247 18.10 -5.59 -10.20
N PHE A 248 17.98 -4.26 -10.19
CA PHE A 248 18.38 -3.40 -11.30
C PHE A 248 19.40 -2.38 -10.80
N ARG A 249 20.61 -2.37 -11.40
CA ARG A 249 21.72 -1.50 -10.97
C ARG A 249 22.03 -1.55 -9.46
N GLY A 250 21.82 -2.74 -8.83
CA GLY A 250 22.02 -2.92 -7.40
C GLY A 250 20.83 -2.56 -6.52
N ILE A 251 19.76 -2.01 -7.08
CA ILE A 251 18.52 -1.66 -6.39
C ILE A 251 17.59 -2.88 -6.41
N PRO A 252 17.04 -3.31 -5.25
CA PRO A 252 16.11 -4.43 -5.19
C PRO A 252 14.78 -4.11 -5.87
N LEU A 253 14.22 -5.12 -6.57
CA LEU A 253 12.90 -5.07 -7.17
C LEU A 253 11.92 -5.86 -6.30
N ILE A 254 10.90 -5.18 -5.81
CA ILE A 254 9.76 -5.79 -5.11
C ILE A 254 8.63 -6.00 -6.12
N VAL A 255 8.39 -7.25 -6.47
CA VAL A 255 7.39 -7.60 -7.49
C VAL A 255 6.00 -7.66 -6.88
N ARG A 256 5.10 -6.83 -7.40
CA ARG A 256 3.70 -6.71 -6.99
C ARG A 256 2.78 -7.26 -8.08
N ARG A 257 2.57 -8.59 -8.08
CA ARG A 257 1.68 -9.26 -9.04
C ARG A 257 0.20 -8.98 -8.79
N ASP A 258 -0.14 -8.61 -7.57
CA ASP A 258 -1.47 -8.21 -7.15
C ASP A 258 -1.96 -6.95 -7.87
N TRP A 259 -1.07 -5.99 -8.17
CA TRP A 259 -1.43 -4.78 -8.93
C TRP A 259 -2.06 -5.11 -10.29
N ASP A 260 -1.42 -5.98 -11.06
CA ASP A 260 -1.94 -6.38 -12.38
C ASP A 260 -3.35 -6.99 -12.26
N THR A 261 -3.57 -7.81 -11.23
CA THR A 261 -4.88 -8.44 -10.99
C THR A 261 -5.94 -7.43 -10.57
N TRP A 262 -5.61 -6.51 -9.67
CA TRP A 262 -6.56 -5.52 -9.17
C TRP A 262 -6.92 -4.50 -10.25
N LEU A 263 -5.95 -3.99 -10.97
CA LEU A 263 -6.17 -3.04 -12.06
C LEU A 263 -6.97 -3.66 -13.21
N ALA A 264 -6.69 -4.93 -13.54
CA ALA A 264 -7.48 -5.64 -14.56
C ALA A 264 -8.92 -5.91 -14.12
N ALA A 265 -9.16 -6.16 -12.81
CA ALA A 265 -10.50 -6.47 -12.30
C ALA A 265 -11.40 -5.23 -12.18
N ASP A 266 -10.83 -4.09 -11.73
CA ASP A 266 -11.62 -2.89 -11.44
C ASP A 266 -11.70 -1.91 -12.61
N GLY A 267 -10.81 -2.07 -13.60
CA GLY A 267 -10.79 -1.23 -14.79
C GLY A 267 -10.59 0.26 -14.51
N ALA A 268 -11.01 1.09 -15.43
CA ALA A 268 -10.91 2.55 -15.39
C ALA A 268 -11.66 3.23 -14.24
N SER A 269 -12.55 2.53 -13.56
CA SER A 269 -13.39 3.13 -12.51
C SER A 269 -12.74 3.17 -11.13
N ALA A 270 -11.63 2.47 -10.93
CA ALA A 270 -10.96 2.43 -9.62
C ALA A 270 -9.88 3.50 -9.46
N ILE A 271 -9.35 4.01 -10.59
CA ILE A 271 -8.34 5.09 -10.61
C ILE A 271 -8.69 5.99 -11.77
N GLU A 272 -8.81 7.27 -11.51
CA GLU A 272 -9.13 8.26 -12.52
C GLU A 272 -8.14 8.20 -13.68
N GLY A 273 -8.64 7.94 -14.90
CA GLY A 273 -7.86 7.90 -16.13
C GLY A 273 -7.29 6.57 -16.56
N ALA A 274 -7.50 5.48 -15.83
CA ALA A 274 -7.16 4.17 -16.33
C ALA A 274 -8.16 3.74 -17.42
N SER A 275 -7.74 3.73 -18.67
CA SER A 275 -8.52 3.16 -19.78
C SER A 275 -8.43 1.63 -19.72
N ALA A 276 -9.49 0.96 -20.08
CA ALA A 276 -9.64 -0.48 -19.90
C ALA A 276 -8.44 -1.29 -20.43
N ALA A 277 -7.93 -2.19 -19.64
CA ALA A 277 -6.98 -3.27 -19.96
C ALA A 277 -5.52 -2.86 -20.32
N ALA A 278 -5.30 -1.65 -20.78
CA ALA A 278 -4.04 -1.21 -21.37
C ALA A 278 -3.08 -0.55 -20.34
N GLU A 279 -3.60 -0.07 -19.22
CA GLU A 279 -2.86 0.78 -18.26
C GLU A 279 -2.57 0.09 -16.93
N ILE A 280 -2.52 -1.25 -16.94
CA ILE A 280 -2.38 -2.04 -15.72
C ILE A 280 -0.94 -2.14 -15.19
N HIS A 281 0.07 -1.84 -16.03
CA HIS A 281 1.46 -2.03 -15.65
C HIS A 281 2.04 -0.78 -15.03
N ARG A 282 2.51 -0.87 -13.81
CA ARG A 282 3.04 0.26 -13.04
C ARG A 282 4.34 -0.07 -12.38
N ALA A 283 5.15 0.96 -12.20
CA ALA A 283 6.36 0.87 -11.40
C ALA A 283 6.56 2.16 -10.59
N VAL A 284 7.16 2.02 -9.41
CA VAL A 284 7.53 3.13 -8.54
C VAL A 284 8.95 2.90 -8.04
N LEU A 285 9.84 3.84 -8.29
CA LEU A 285 11.16 3.92 -7.67
C LEU A 285 11.08 4.91 -6.52
N THR A 286 11.44 4.49 -5.33
CA THR A 286 11.28 5.30 -4.13
C THR A 286 12.29 4.92 -3.05
N THR A 287 12.32 5.70 -1.97
CA THR A 287 13.07 5.37 -0.74
C THR A 287 12.10 4.97 0.38
N GLN A 288 12.63 4.29 1.40
CA GLN A 288 11.85 3.90 2.56
C GLN A 288 11.17 5.09 3.25
N ASP A 289 11.83 6.23 3.29
CA ASP A 289 11.36 7.42 4.01
C ASP A 289 10.37 8.28 3.19
N ALA A 290 10.24 7.99 1.90
CA ALA A 290 9.38 8.77 1.00
C ALA A 290 7.90 8.41 1.13
N LEU A 291 7.58 7.12 1.25
CA LEU A 291 6.20 6.66 1.37
C LEU A 291 5.82 6.55 2.85
N ILE A 292 4.87 7.35 3.28
CA ILE A 292 4.43 7.40 4.66
C ILE A 292 3.03 6.81 4.78
N VAL A 293 2.86 5.87 5.71
CA VAL A 293 1.56 5.31 6.10
C VAL A 293 1.26 5.74 7.52
N GLY A 294 0.21 6.53 7.70
CA GLY A 294 -0.29 6.93 9.01
C GLY A 294 -1.41 6.01 9.47
N THR A 295 -1.34 5.54 10.71
CA THR A 295 -2.38 4.69 11.30
C THR A 295 -2.57 4.98 12.77
N ASP A 296 -3.77 4.72 13.29
CA ASP A 296 -4.03 4.72 14.72
C ASP A 296 -4.42 3.32 15.19
N PHE A 297 -3.47 2.64 15.82
CA PHE A 297 -3.72 1.31 16.39
C PHE A 297 -4.57 1.35 17.66
N ASP A 298 -4.61 2.49 18.37
CA ASP A 298 -5.38 2.63 19.61
C ASP A 298 -6.88 2.74 19.34
N GLU A 299 -7.28 3.32 18.21
CA GLU A 299 -8.69 3.43 17.81
C GLU A 299 -9.22 2.19 17.09
N THR A 300 -8.39 1.17 16.89
CA THR A 300 -8.85 -0.05 16.26
C THR A 300 -9.73 -0.83 17.20
N SER A 301 -10.94 -1.14 16.77
CA SER A 301 -11.90 -1.94 17.54
C SER A 301 -12.38 -3.14 16.74
N VAL A 302 -12.46 -4.27 17.41
CA VAL A 302 -13.10 -5.49 16.88
C VAL A 302 -14.28 -5.80 17.78
N GLU A 303 -15.48 -5.72 17.23
CA GLU A 303 -16.72 -6.03 17.91
C GLU A 303 -17.32 -7.30 17.33
N GLN A 304 -17.86 -8.14 18.20
CA GLN A 304 -18.55 -9.36 17.81
C GLN A 304 -19.85 -9.47 18.61
N TRP A 305 -20.95 -9.78 17.93
CA TRP A 305 -22.22 -10.07 18.59
C TRP A 305 -23.07 -11.04 17.76
N TYR A 306 -23.97 -11.73 18.44
CA TYR A 306 -24.99 -12.56 17.81
C TYR A 306 -26.28 -11.77 17.66
N SER A 307 -26.80 -11.69 16.44
CA SER A 307 -28.10 -11.09 16.15
C SER A 307 -29.21 -12.18 16.25
N GLN A 308 -30.08 -12.06 17.23
CA GLN A 308 -31.21 -13.01 17.42
C GLN A 308 -32.26 -12.86 16.31
N ASP A 309 -32.47 -11.65 15.79
CA ASP A 309 -33.42 -11.37 14.74
C ASP A 309 -33.07 -12.05 13.42
N ASN A 310 -31.79 -11.95 13.02
CA ASN A 310 -31.30 -12.52 11.77
C ASN A 310 -30.65 -13.89 11.94
N LYS A 311 -30.50 -14.37 13.18
CA LYS A 311 -29.78 -15.62 13.51
C LYS A 311 -28.41 -15.68 12.86
N SER A 312 -27.65 -14.60 13.06
CA SER A 312 -26.35 -14.40 12.42
C SER A 312 -25.31 -13.91 13.41
N TYR A 313 -24.06 -14.31 13.19
CA TYR A 313 -22.90 -13.74 13.87
C TYR A 313 -22.43 -12.54 13.09
N ARG A 314 -22.26 -11.40 13.77
CA ARG A 314 -21.82 -10.14 13.19
C ARG A 314 -20.48 -9.75 13.77
N PHE A 315 -19.60 -9.34 12.87
CA PHE A 315 -18.28 -8.83 13.19
C PHE A 315 -18.16 -7.43 12.61
N ARG A 316 -17.65 -6.50 13.41
CA ARG A 316 -17.32 -5.15 12.98
C ARG A 316 -15.89 -4.88 13.36
N VAL A 317 -15.09 -4.45 12.39
CA VAL A 317 -13.71 -4.04 12.60
C VAL A 317 -13.58 -2.62 12.10
N SER A 318 -13.14 -1.71 12.97
CA SER A 318 -12.86 -0.32 12.58
C SER A 318 -11.40 0.01 12.83
N TYR A 319 -10.80 0.78 11.91
CA TYR A 319 -9.41 1.22 11.97
C TYR A 319 -9.25 2.56 11.26
N MET A 320 -8.14 3.25 11.51
CA MET A 320 -7.80 4.48 10.81
C MET A 320 -6.54 4.29 9.99
N VAL A 321 -6.55 4.79 8.76
CA VAL A 321 -5.40 4.75 7.87
C VAL A 321 -5.40 5.93 6.92
N GLY A 322 -4.21 6.40 6.58
CA GLY A 322 -3.95 7.38 5.54
C GLY A 322 -2.55 7.20 5.00
N CYS A 323 -2.28 7.67 3.80
CA CYS A 323 -0.95 7.65 3.23
C CYS A 323 -0.62 8.98 2.57
N ASP A 324 0.67 9.26 2.46
CA ASP A 324 1.15 10.46 1.79
C ASP A 324 2.62 10.30 1.36
N LEU A 325 3.10 11.24 0.55
CA LEU A 325 4.47 11.32 0.07
C LEU A 325 5.25 12.37 0.88
N ALA A 326 6.30 11.96 1.55
CA ALA A 326 7.11 12.88 2.38
C ALA A 326 7.81 13.95 1.57
N ASP A 327 8.44 13.58 0.46
CA ASP A 327 9.12 14.50 -0.45
C ASP A 327 8.98 14.01 -1.89
N SER A 328 8.48 14.87 -2.76
CA SER A 328 8.30 14.60 -4.19
C SER A 328 9.63 14.28 -4.91
N LYS A 329 10.76 14.69 -4.37
CA LYS A 329 12.06 14.39 -4.94
C LYS A 329 12.51 12.94 -4.74
N LEU A 330 11.92 12.23 -3.79
CA LEU A 330 12.32 10.89 -3.39
C LEU A 330 11.51 9.78 -4.07
N ALA A 331 10.78 10.09 -5.12
CA ALA A 331 10.03 9.10 -5.87
C ALA A 331 9.99 9.39 -7.37
N VAL A 332 9.90 8.33 -8.17
CA VAL A 332 9.63 8.36 -9.62
C VAL A 332 8.55 7.33 -9.90
N MET A 333 7.55 7.67 -10.68
CA MET A 333 6.46 6.79 -11.06
C MET A 333 6.44 6.54 -12.56
N TYR A 334 6.14 5.31 -12.93
CA TYR A 334 5.84 4.93 -14.30
C TYR A 334 4.40 4.40 -14.38
N THR A 335 3.69 4.90 -15.39
CA THR A 335 2.38 4.41 -15.83
C THR A 335 2.37 4.36 -17.36
N PRO A 336 1.74 3.37 -18.02
CA PRO A 336 1.75 3.27 -19.48
C PRO A 336 1.24 4.53 -20.17
N ASP A 337 0.14 5.09 -19.68
CA ASP A 337 -0.42 6.34 -20.14
C ASP A 337 -0.42 7.43 -19.05
N ALA A 338 -0.54 8.67 -19.46
CA ALA A 338 -0.72 9.79 -18.55
C ALA A 338 -2.06 9.62 -17.82
N LEU A 339 -2.01 9.52 -16.50
CA LEU A 339 -3.21 9.54 -15.68
C LEU A 339 -3.91 10.89 -15.90
N SER A 340 -5.20 10.86 -16.22
CA SER A 340 -5.98 12.09 -16.39
C SER A 340 -6.03 12.89 -15.09
N ALA A 341 -6.01 14.19 -15.21
CA ALA A 341 -6.09 15.12 -14.08
C ALA A 341 -7.46 15.08 -13.41
#